data_74e25c6fccb0b0df0076c5af01194142
#
_entry.id   74e25c6fccb0b0df0076c5af01194142
#
_cell.length_a   1.000
_cell.length_b   1.000
_cell.length_c   1.000
_cell.angle_alpha   90.00
_cell.angle_beta   90.00
_cell.angle_gamma   90.00
#
_symmetry.space_group_name_H-M   'P 1'
#
loop_
_entity.id
_entity.type
_entity.pdbx_description
1 polymer ?
#
loop_
_entity_poly.entity_id
_entity_poly.type
_entity_poly.pdbx_seq_one_letter_code
_entity_poly.pdbx_strand_id
1 'polypeptide(L)'
;MSRALKCEFIICNKAKTVFGELKRIDPIGSVKDKLCILIDDMIDSGATICHAAESLIRAGARGVIAYCTHGVLSKGSIERLASSDISEIVLTDTLQKDIVFPSKIRKISIDSLLVDAIRCIVQPICCVS
;
A
#
# COMPACT_ATOMS: atom_id res chain seq x y z
N MET A 1 -3.05 -5.26 -11.81
CA MET A 1 -3.67 -4.02 -11.29
C MET A 1 -3.49 -2.84 -12.25
N SER A 2 -2.29 -2.45 -12.71
CA SER A 2 -2.09 -1.31 -13.63
C SER A 2 -2.93 -1.41 -14.92
N ARG A 3 -3.04 -2.61 -15.51
CA ARG A 3 -3.91 -2.84 -16.69
C ARG A 3 -5.39 -2.58 -16.39
N ALA A 4 -5.89 -3.05 -15.24
CA ALA A 4 -7.28 -2.85 -14.85
C ALA A 4 -7.59 -1.38 -14.55
N LEU A 5 -6.66 -0.67 -13.95
CA LEU A 5 -6.78 0.76 -13.65
C LEU A 5 -6.40 1.67 -14.83
N LYS A 6 -5.92 1.10 -15.95
CA LYS A 6 -5.42 1.84 -17.13
C LYS A 6 -4.42 2.94 -16.76
N CYS A 7 -3.52 2.64 -15.81
CA CYS A 7 -2.50 3.58 -15.33
C CYS A 7 -1.08 3.05 -15.59
N GLU A 8 -0.13 3.96 -15.57
CA GLU A 8 1.29 3.60 -15.67
C GLU A 8 1.73 2.79 -14.46
N PHE A 9 2.67 1.88 -14.70
CA PHE A 9 3.33 1.11 -13.64
C PHE A 9 4.76 1.61 -13.47
N ILE A 10 5.13 1.93 -12.24
CA ILE A 10 6.45 2.45 -11.88
C ILE A 10 7.02 1.54 -10.80
N ILE A 11 8.30 1.21 -10.94
CA ILE A 11 9.04 0.43 -9.95
C ILE A 11 9.80 1.40 -9.05
N CYS A 12 9.65 1.24 -7.75
CA CYS A 12 10.50 1.90 -6.77
C CYS A 12 11.68 1.02 -6.43
N ASN A 13 12.88 1.40 -6.83
CA ASN A 13 14.09 0.64 -6.56
C ASN A 13 14.58 0.93 -5.14
N LYS A 14 14.77 -0.14 -4.34
CA LYS A 14 15.29 -0.05 -2.96
C LYS A 14 16.81 -0.17 -2.99
N ALA A 15 17.53 0.94 -2.85
CA ALA A 15 18.96 0.90 -2.61
C ALA A 15 19.23 0.69 -1.11
N LYS A 16 19.98 -0.38 -0.79
CA LYS A 16 20.45 -0.64 0.58
C LYS A 16 21.92 -0.23 0.73
N THR A 17 22.32 0.22 1.92
CA THR A 17 23.73 0.38 2.25
C THR A 17 24.41 -0.98 2.44
N VAL A 18 25.76 -0.99 2.49
CA VAL A 18 26.55 -2.18 2.80
C VAL A 18 26.16 -2.81 4.15
N PHE A 19 25.62 -2.00 5.06
CA PHE A 19 25.12 -2.42 6.40
C PHE A 19 23.64 -2.81 6.41
N GLY A 20 22.96 -2.88 5.24
CA GLY A 20 21.56 -3.29 5.13
C GLY A 20 20.54 -2.19 5.44
N GLU A 21 20.97 -0.98 5.76
CA GLU A 21 20.07 0.16 5.96
C GLU A 21 19.49 0.66 4.63
N LEU A 22 18.23 1.06 4.65
CA LEU A 22 17.54 1.60 3.47
C LEU A 22 18.11 2.99 3.17
N LYS A 23 18.95 3.09 2.11
CA LYS A 23 19.61 4.34 1.74
C LYS A 23 18.69 5.28 0.96
N ARG A 24 17.92 4.73 0.02
CA ARG A 24 17.06 5.51 -0.87
C ARG A 24 16.08 4.61 -1.59
N ILE A 25 14.91 5.15 -1.89
CA ILE A 25 13.94 4.54 -2.78
C ILE A 25 13.70 5.54 -3.90
N ASP A 26 14.11 5.22 -5.13
CA ASP A 26 13.92 6.09 -6.27
C ASP A 26 12.91 5.51 -7.24
N PRO A 27 11.92 6.29 -7.69
CA PRO A 27 11.00 5.84 -8.73
C PRO A 27 11.72 5.78 -10.08
N ILE A 28 11.50 4.68 -10.82
CA ILE A 28 11.98 4.53 -12.19
C ILE A 28 10.86 4.99 -13.12
N GLY A 29 10.94 6.23 -13.60
CA GLY A 29 9.93 6.85 -14.45
C GLY A 29 9.50 8.22 -13.95
N SER A 30 8.65 8.91 -14.71
CA SER A 30 8.16 10.25 -14.34
C SER A 30 6.91 10.16 -13.50
N VAL A 31 6.96 10.75 -12.29
CA VAL A 31 5.83 10.87 -11.36
C VAL A 31 5.34 12.30 -11.21
N LYS A 32 5.96 13.25 -11.95
CA LYS A 32 5.65 14.66 -11.82
C LYS A 32 4.17 14.94 -12.06
N ASP A 33 3.57 15.68 -11.15
CA ASP A 33 2.15 16.08 -11.12
C ASP A 33 1.14 14.93 -11.11
N LYS A 34 1.60 13.68 -10.86
CA LYS A 34 0.74 12.48 -10.80
C LYS A 34 0.34 12.15 -9.37
N LEU A 35 -0.86 11.58 -9.20
CA LEU A 35 -1.26 10.88 -8.00
C LEU A 35 -0.66 9.48 -8.06
N CYS A 36 0.19 9.14 -7.09
CA CYS A 36 0.85 7.85 -7.01
C CYS A 36 0.11 6.91 -6.04
N ILE A 37 -0.04 5.66 -6.45
CA ILE A 37 -0.62 4.61 -5.61
C ILE A 37 0.49 3.62 -5.28
N LEU A 38 0.89 3.56 -4.01
CA LEU A 38 1.78 2.54 -3.47
C LEU A 38 0.98 1.29 -3.14
N ILE A 39 1.49 0.13 -3.53
CA ILE A 39 0.86 -1.16 -3.24
C ILE A 39 1.90 -2.06 -2.61
N ASP A 40 1.56 -2.60 -1.44
CA ASP A 40 2.40 -3.54 -0.73
C ASP A 40 1.53 -4.68 -0.17
N ASP A 41 2.13 -5.82 0.11
CA ASP A 41 1.45 -6.94 0.76
C ASP A 41 1.33 -6.74 2.27
N MET A 42 2.33 -6.14 2.89
CA MET A 42 2.42 -6.00 4.34
C MET A 42 3.03 -4.67 4.79
N ILE A 43 2.38 -4.00 5.73
CA ILE A 43 2.94 -2.89 6.49
C ILE A 43 3.19 -3.34 7.92
N ASP A 44 4.45 -3.49 8.29
CA ASP A 44 4.87 -3.75 9.67
C ASP A 44 5.30 -2.46 10.38
N SER A 45 6.55 -2.06 10.31
CA SER A 45 7.03 -0.80 10.92
C SER A 45 6.58 0.47 10.18
N GLY A 46 6.14 0.34 8.94
CA GLY A 46 5.78 1.46 8.06
C GLY A 46 6.96 2.23 7.46
N ALA A 47 8.20 1.91 7.85
CA ALA A 47 9.38 2.67 7.39
C ALA A 47 9.54 2.64 5.87
N THR A 48 9.42 1.47 5.25
CA THR A 48 9.59 1.30 3.80
C THR A 48 8.60 2.14 3.01
N ILE A 49 7.32 2.07 3.37
CA ILE A 49 6.26 2.76 2.64
C ILE A 49 6.32 4.29 2.83
N CYS A 50 6.72 4.75 4.03
CA CYS A 50 6.94 6.17 4.29
C CYS A 50 8.13 6.71 3.47
N HIS A 51 9.25 6.00 3.41
CA HIS A 51 10.39 6.41 2.58
C HIS A 51 10.05 6.40 1.08
N ALA A 52 9.23 5.44 0.62
CA ALA A 52 8.76 5.43 -0.76
C ALA A 52 7.89 6.66 -1.06
N ALA A 53 6.97 7.00 -0.16
CA ALA A 53 6.12 8.17 -0.31
C ALA A 53 6.94 9.47 -0.34
N GLU A 54 7.85 9.65 0.60
CA GLU A 54 8.77 10.79 0.64
C GLU A 54 9.55 10.94 -0.68
N SER A 55 10.05 9.83 -1.22
CA SER A 55 10.80 9.85 -2.48
C SER A 55 9.92 10.23 -3.67
N LEU A 56 8.68 9.75 -3.72
CA LEU A 56 7.71 10.12 -4.76
C LEU A 56 7.35 11.60 -4.69
N ILE A 57 7.08 12.13 -3.51
CA ILE A 57 6.79 13.56 -3.31
C ILE A 57 8.00 14.41 -3.72
N ARG A 58 9.21 14.01 -3.32
CA ARG A 58 10.46 14.69 -3.72
C ARG A 58 10.69 14.66 -5.23
N ALA A 59 10.23 13.60 -5.91
CA ALA A 59 10.28 13.47 -7.37
C ALA A 59 9.16 14.25 -8.08
N GLY A 60 8.32 15.00 -7.35
CA GLY A 60 7.29 15.87 -7.87
C GLY A 60 5.90 15.24 -8.01
N ALA A 61 5.63 14.12 -7.33
CA ALA A 61 4.28 13.57 -7.27
C ALA A 61 3.33 14.57 -6.61
N ARG A 62 2.09 14.67 -7.14
CA ARG A 62 1.04 15.54 -6.58
C ARG A 62 0.51 15.02 -5.25
N GLY A 63 0.57 13.72 -5.02
CA GLY A 63 0.12 13.07 -3.80
C GLY A 63 0.41 11.57 -3.86
N VAL A 64 0.37 10.94 -2.69
CA VAL A 64 0.61 9.49 -2.54
C VAL A 64 -0.51 8.89 -1.71
N ILE A 65 -1.08 7.79 -2.20
CA ILE A 65 -2.03 6.93 -1.50
C ILE A 65 -1.38 5.55 -1.36
N ALA A 66 -1.60 4.87 -0.26
CA ALA A 66 -1.07 3.53 -0.02
C ALA A 66 -2.19 2.51 0.14
N TYR A 67 -2.07 1.38 -0.53
CA TYR A 67 -2.91 0.20 -0.35
C TYR A 67 -2.07 -0.96 0.12
N CYS A 68 -2.49 -1.61 1.20
CA CYS A 68 -1.79 -2.76 1.74
C CYS A 68 -2.77 -3.84 2.20
N THR A 69 -2.40 -5.08 1.97
CA THR A 69 -3.24 -6.21 2.39
C THR A 69 -3.14 -6.39 3.90
N HIS A 70 -1.94 -6.59 4.45
CA HIS A 70 -1.76 -6.95 5.85
C HIS A 70 -1.19 -5.81 6.68
N GLY A 71 -2.02 -5.18 7.51
CA GLY A 71 -1.57 -4.18 8.48
C GLY A 71 -1.04 -4.84 9.75
N VAL A 72 0.21 -5.33 9.75
CA VAL A 72 0.86 -5.92 10.94
C VAL A 72 1.05 -4.86 12.01
N LEU A 73 1.45 -3.66 11.63
CA LEU A 73 1.48 -2.45 12.45
C LEU A 73 2.17 -2.66 13.81
N SER A 74 3.48 -2.85 13.79
CA SER A 74 4.30 -2.92 15.00
C SER A 74 4.29 -1.59 15.77
N LYS A 75 4.75 -1.64 17.02
CA LYS A 75 4.77 -0.46 17.90
C LYS A 75 5.43 0.76 17.22
N GLY A 76 4.77 1.91 17.26
CA GLY A 76 5.24 3.17 16.67
C GLY A 76 4.99 3.30 15.16
N SER A 77 4.39 2.29 14.52
CA SER A 77 4.10 2.36 13.08
C SER A 77 2.96 3.33 12.77
N ILE A 78 1.92 3.37 13.61
CA ILE A 78 0.75 4.22 13.40
C ILE A 78 1.15 5.70 13.45
N GLU A 79 1.95 6.08 14.43
CA GLU A 79 2.48 7.44 14.58
C GLU A 79 3.34 7.83 13.37
N ARG A 80 4.19 6.91 12.91
CA ARG A 80 5.01 7.10 11.71
C ARG A 80 4.16 7.28 10.46
N LEU A 81 3.17 6.43 10.27
CA LEU A 81 2.24 6.51 9.14
C LEU A 81 1.42 7.79 9.19
N ALA A 82 0.94 8.19 10.36
CA ALA A 82 0.16 9.42 10.55
C ALA A 82 0.97 10.66 10.20
N SER A 83 2.26 10.70 10.53
CA SER A 83 3.17 11.83 10.22
C SER A 83 3.77 11.80 8.81
N SER A 84 3.53 10.76 8.01
CA SER A 84 4.10 10.60 6.67
C SER A 84 3.43 11.49 5.62
N ASP A 85 4.05 11.63 4.45
CA ASP A 85 3.50 12.34 3.29
C ASP A 85 2.41 11.56 2.54
N ILE A 86 2.00 10.39 3.03
CA ILE A 86 0.91 9.61 2.46
C ILE A 86 -0.41 10.29 2.80
N SER A 87 -1.25 10.56 1.80
CA SER A 87 -2.53 11.23 1.99
C SER A 87 -3.59 10.30 2.59
N GLU A 88 -3.62 9.04 2.16
CA GLU A 88 -4.55 8.02 2.63
C GLU A 88 -3.86 6.66 2.64
N ILE A 89 -4.12 5.87 3.67
CA ILE A 89 -3.64 4.49 3.80
C ILE A 89 -4.84 3.57 3.91
N VAL A 90 -4.96 2.65 2.98
CA VAL A 90 -6.04 1.66 2.94
C VAL A 90 -5.49 0.30 3.29
N LEU A 91 -6.01 -0.29 4.34
CA LEU A 91 -5.68 -1.64 4.81
C LEU A 91 -6.88 -2.56 4.64
N THR A 92 -6.64 -3.84 4.40
CA THR A 92 -7.72 -4.82 4.53
C THR A 92 -7.90 -5.24 6.00
N ASP A 93 -9.00 -5.90 6.29
CA ASP A 93 -9.32 -6.45 7.61
C ASP A 93 -8.78 -7.87 7.82
N THR A 94 -7.82 -8.31 7.02
CA THR A 94 -7.16 -9.62 7.15
C THR A 94 -6.48 -9.82 8.50
N LEU A 95 -6.09 -8.75 9.16
CA LEU A 95 -5.57 -8.76 10.52
C LEU A 95 -6.46 -7.87 11.39
N GLN A 96 -7.09 -8.49 12.39
CA GLN A 96 -7.91 -7.74 13.34
C GLN A 96 -7.01 -7.14 14.41
N LYS A 97 -7.11 -5.83 14.61
CA LYS A 97 -6.47 -5.12 15.71
C LYS A 97 -7.50 -4.16 16.33
N ASP A 98 -7.64 -4.26 17.63
CA ASP A 98 -8.47 -3.34 18.44
C ASP A 98 -7.72 -2.02 18.66
N ILE A 99 -7.53 -1.29 17.57
CA ILE A 99 -6.80 -0.03 17.54
C ILE A 99 -7.70 1.03 16.89
N VAL A 100 -7.77 2.19 17.52
CA VAL A 100 -8.38 3.37 16.90
C VAL A 100 -7.38 3.94 15.89
N PHE A 101 -7.76 3.88 14.62
CA PHE A 101 -6.94 4.42 13.54
C PHE A 101 -7.13 5.93 13.40
N PRO A 102 -6.07 6.69 13.10
CA PRO A 102 -6.19 8.06 12.63
C PRO A 102 -7.05 8.13 11.36
N SER A 103 -7.71 9.25 11.10
CA SER A 103 -8.57 9.46 9.92
C SER A 103 -7.88 9.16 8.58
N LYS A 104 -6.57 9.22 8.54
CA LYS A 104 -5.70 8.92 7.41
C LYS A 104 -5.65 7.41 7.07
N ILE A 105 -5.98 6.55 8.03
CA ILE A 105 -5.92 5.09 7.85
C ILE A 105 -7.35 4.54 7.81
N ARG A 106 -7.70 3.92 6.69
CA ARG A 106 -9.01 3.33 6.46
C ARG A 106 -8.90 1.82 6.28
N LYS A 107 -9.83 1.07 6.87
CA LYS A 107 -9.98 -0.37 6.62
C LYS A 107 -11.05 -0.64 5.58
N ILE A 108 -10.82 -1.67 4.77
CA ILE A 108 -11.80 -2.26 3.87
C ILE A 108 -11.94 -3.74 4.17
N SER A 109 -13.17 -4.26 4.13
CA SER A 109 -13.40 -5.69 4.30
C SER A 109 -13.10 -6.46 3.02
N ILE A 110 -12.56 -7.68 3.19
CA ILE A 110 -12.38 -8.65 2.11
C ILE A 110 -13.46 -9.74 2.11
N ASP A 111 -14.50 -9.61 2.94
CA ASP A 111 -15.56 -10.62 3.10
C ASP A 111 -16.20 -11.01 1.75
N SER A 112 -16.59 -10.02 0.95
CA SER A 112 -17.20 -10.27 -0.35
C SER A 112 -16.25 -11.04 -1.29
N LEU A 113 -14.98 -10.69 -1.29
CA LEU A 113 -13.96 -11.37 -2.09
C LEU A 113 -13.80 -12.84 -1.67
N LEU A 114 -13.80 -13.11 -0.36
CA LEU A 114 -13.72 -14.48 0.17
C LEU A 114 -14.98 -15.27 -0.16
N VAL A 115 -16.16 -14.67 0.02
CA VAL A 115 -17.44 -15.32 -0.32
C VAL A 115 -17.47 -15.69 -1.79
N ASP A 116 -17.06 -14.81 -2.70
CA ASP A 116 -17.03 -15.07 -4.12
C ASP A 116 -16.02 -16.17 -4.48
N ALA A 117 -14.84 -16.17 -3.87
CA ALA A 117 -13.87 -17.24 -4.05
C ALA A 117 -14.41 -18.60 -3.58
N ILE A 118 -15.07 -18.65 -2.42
CA ILE A 118 -15.69 -19.88 -1.90
C ILE A 118 -16.80 -20.37 -2.84
N ARG A 119 -17.66 -19.46 -3.31
CA ARG A 119 -18.72 -19.81 -4.29
C ARG A 119 -18.16 -20.41 -5.56
N CYS A 120 -17.07 -19.85 -6.10
CA CYS A 120 -16.39 -20.39 -7.28
C CYS A 120 -15.86 -21.82 -7.06
N ILE A 121 -15.41 -22.15 -5.85
CA ILE A 121 -14.92 -23.50 -5.50
C ILE A 121 -16.07 -24.48 -5.37
N VAL A 122 -17.17 -24.07 -4.71
CA VAL A 122 -18.31 -24.93 -4.42
C VAL A 122 -19.24 -25.08 -5.64
N GLN A 123 -19.33 -24.05 -6.51
CA GLN A 123 -20.18 -24.03 -7.71
C GLN A 123 -19.34 -23.66 -8.93
N PRO A 124 -18.53 -24.57 -9.47
CA PRO A 124 -17.59 -24.26 -10.55
C PRO A 124 -18.23 -23.83 -11.89
N ILE A 125 -19.54 -23.89 -12.02
CA ILE A 125 -20.27 -23.57 -13.27
C ILE A 125 -20.60 -22.06 -13.37
N CYS A 126 -20.45 -21.26 -12.30
CA CYS A 126 -20.88 -19.85 -12.26
C CYS A 126 -19.77 -18.80 -12.43
N CYS A 127 -18.53 -19.18 -12.65
CA CYS A 127 -17.40 -18.23 -12.71
C CYS A 127 -16.91 -17.92 -14.14
N VAL A 128 -17.83 -17.86 -15.12
CA VAL A 128 -17.51 -17.36 -16.47
C VAL A 128 -18.39 -16.15 -16.76
N SER A 129 -17.89 -15.00 -16.43
CA SER A 129 -18.30 -13.71 -17.00
C SER A 129 -17.17 -12.69 -16.85
#